data_98b9f0f4cb944ec17e21381d5f73c755
#
_entry.id   98b9f0f4cb944ec17e21381d5f73c755
#
_cell.length_a   1.000
_cell.length_b   1.000
_cell.length_c   1.000
_cell.angle_alpha   90.00
_cell.angle_beta   90.00
_cell.angle_gamma   90.00
#
_symmetry.space_group_name_H-M   'P 1'
#
loop_
_entity.id
_entity.type
_entity.pdbx_description
1 polymer ?
#
loop_
_entity_poly.entity_id
_entity_poly.type
_entity_poly.pdbx_seq_one_letter_code
_entity_poly.pdbx_strand_id
1 'polypeptide(L)'
;MLGFIRNTYDMKKKITEKDLTKEPPRSPRIRVGGYAILGRTLDKCRALVAGNIGEYRFDCPLDNMLFGFKGVKGDDFKAQIEQGAGEQEMVEWLNRNGQKKTPDETKRWGDEVTANNPYKDPERREWFVEQVKPLGLDPAKTTLFDWLDADDKACHTPRA
;
A
#
# COMPACT_ATOMS: atom_id res chain seq x y z
N MET A 1 -29.69 -2.46 22.66
CA MET A 1 -29.49 -2.87 21.27
C MET A 1 -29.13 -1.72 20.33
N LEU A 2 -29.76 -0.55 20.46
CA LEU A 2 -29.43 0.63 19.62
C LEU A 2 -28.01 1.18 19.88
N GLY A 3 -27.45 1.01 21.07
CA GLY A 3 -26.08 1.43 21.38
C GLY A 3 -24.99 0.63 20.67
N PHE A 4 -25.24 -0.64 20.33
CA PHE A 4 -24.28 -1.51 19.64
C PHE A 4 -24.09 -1.11 18.16
N ILE A 5 -25.18 -0.64 17.50
CA ILE A 5 -25.14 -0.20 16.09
C ILE A 5 -24.40 1.13 15.97
N ARG A 6 -24.57 2.05 16.93
CA ARG A 6 -23.85 3.32 16.97
C ARG A 6 -22.35 3.12 17.13
N ASN A 7 -21.95 2.18 17.98
CA ASN A 7 -20.53 1.92 18.25
C ASN A 7 -19.82 1.32 17.03
N THR A 8 -20.48 0.45 16.28
CA THR A 8 -19.96 -0.14 15.04
C THR A 8 -19.82 0.91 13.93
N TYR A 9 -20.77 1.83 13.85
CA TYR A 9 -20.73 2.92 12.86
C TYR A 9 -19.61 3.92 13.16
N ASP A 10 -19.45 4.30 14.42
CA ASP A 10 -18.37 5.20 14.85
C ASP A 10 -16.99 4.56 14.70
N MET A 11 -16.85 3.28 14.95
CA MET A 11 -15.59 2.55 14.69
C MET A 11 -15.26 2.48 13.20
N LYS A 12 -16.24 2.25 12.33
CA LYS A 12 -16.06 2.27 10.88
C LYS A 12 -15.61 3.63 10.38
N LYS A 13 -16.13 4.71 10.95
CA LYS A 13 -15.78 6.08 10.60
C LYS A 13 -14.36 6.44 11.04
N LYS A 14 -13.85 5.86 12.13
CA LYS A 14 -12.48 6.08 12.61
C LYS A 14 -11.40 5.37 11.78
N ILE A 15 -11.76 4.33 11.05
CA ILE A 15 -10.81 3.53 10.26
C ILE A 15 -10.48 4.19 8.91
N THR A 16 -11.26 5.19 8.47
CA THR A 16 -11.16 5.80 7.13
C THR A 16 -10.53 7.19 7.13
N GLU A 17 -9.60 7.46 8.08
CA GLU A 17 -9.26 8.87 8.34
C GLU A 17 -8.02 9.42 7.65
N LYS A 18 -7.27 8.63 6.89
CA LYS A 18 -6.09 9.18 6.23
C LYS A 18 -6.49 9.94 4.96
N ASP A 19 -6.34 11.27 5.01
CA ASP A 19 -6.57 12.13 3.86
C ASP A 19 -5.28 12.23 3.05
N LEU A 20 -5.23 11.53 1.93
CA LEU A 20 -4.02 11.46 1.09
C LEU A 20 -3.81 12.72 0.24
N THR A 21 -4.69 13.69 0.32
CA THR A 21 -4.43 15.03 -0.22
C THR A 21 -3.53 15.84 0.70
N LYS A 22 -3.40 15.43 1.97
CA LYS A 22 -2.68 16.16 3.02
C LYS A 22 -1.47 15.40 3.56
N GLU A 23 -1.49 14.09 3.56
CA GLU A 23 -0.41 13.25 4.06
C GLU A 23 -0.26 11.99 3.20
N PRO A 24 0.92 11.36 3.18
CA PRO A 24 1.11 10.16 2.38
C PRO A 24 0.48 8.92 3.03
N PRO A 25 0.19 7.88 2.24
CA PRO A 25 -0.10 6.58 2.80
C PRO A 25 1.14 6.01 3.48
N ARG A 26 0.97 4.97 4.29
CA ARG A 26 2.10 4.31 4.94
C ARG A 26 3.15 3.88 3.92
N SER A 27 4.40 3.86 4.35
CA SER A 27 5.48 3.33 3.52
C SER A 27 5.21 1.87 3.18
N PRO A 28 5.54 1.43 1.95
CA PRO A 28 5.36 0.02 1.58
C PRO A 28 6.26 -0.94 2.38
N ARG A 29 7.30 -0.41 3.09
CA ARG A 29 8.17 -1.20 3.97
C ARG A 29 7.46 -1.71 5.20
N ILE A 30 6.45 -0.96 5.68
CA ILE A 30 5.73 -1.28 6.91
C ILE A 30 4.95 -2.58 6.68
N ARG A 31 5.20 -3.55 7.53
CA ARG A 31 4.56 -4.86 7.45
C ARG A 31 3.31 -4.88 8.31
N VAL A 32 2.21 -5.31 7.73
CA VAL A 32 0.92 -5.45 8.42
C VAL A 32 0.51 -6.92 8.28
N GLY A 33 0.35 -7.61 9.41
CA GLY A 33 0.10 -9.05 9.39
C GLY A 33 1.18 -9.85 8.69
N GLY A 34 2.42 -9.33 8.64
CA GLY A 34 3.56 -9.91 7.93
C GLY A 34 3.67 -9.51 6.46
N TYR A 35 2.68 -8.83 5.90
CA TYR A 35 2.68 -8.44 4.47
C TYR A 35 3.30 -7.05 4.28
N ALA A 36 4.36 -6.97 3.47
CA ALA A 36 4.82 -5.71 2.91
C ALA A 36 3.73 -5.13 1.99
N ILE A 37 3.76 -3.82 1.75
CA ILE A 37 2.84 -3.11 0.86
C ILE A 37 1.42 -2.97 1.43
N LEU A 38 0.93 -3.94 2.21
CA LEU A 38 -0.46 -4.00 2.65
C LEU A 38 -0.93 -2.72 3.37
N GLY A 39 -0.12 -2.16 4.27
CA GLY A 39 -0.49 -0.93 4.98
C GLY A 39 -0.77 0.23 4.03
N ARG A 40 0.09 0.39 3.02
CA ARG A 40 -0.07 1.40 1.98
C ARG A 40 -1.31 1.14 1.12
N THR A 41 -1.53 -0.10 0.72
CA THR A 41 -2.70 -0.51 -0.06
C THR A 41 -4.01 -0.24 0.71
N LEU A 42 -4.02 -0.55 2.01
CA LEU A 42 -5.16 -0.26 2.88
C LEU A 42 -5.45 1.24 2.96
N ASP A 43 -4.41 2.05 3.18
CA ASP A 43 -4.57 3.50 3.28
C ASP A 43 -5.12 4.09 1.97
N LYS A 44 -4.61 3.64 0.83
CA LYS A 44 -5.09 4.11 -0.47
C LYS A 44 -6.52 3.66 -0.75
N CYS A 45 -6.84 2.42 -0.46
CA CYS A 45 -8.19 1.90 -0.69
C CYS A 45 -9.23 2.62 0.16
N ARG A 46 -8.93 2.84 1.44
CA ARG A 46 -9.81 3.59 2.35
C ARG A 46 -9.99 5.03 1.88
N ALA A 47 -8.92 5.67 1.46
CA ALA A 47 -8.97 7.04 0.94
C ALA A 47 -9.79 7.10 -0.37
N LEU A 48 -9.67 6.11 -1.24
CA LEU A 48 -10.48 6.03 -2.46
C LEU A 48 -11.97 5.96 -2.11
N VAL A 49 -12.34 5.08 -1.19
CA VAL A 49 -13.73 4.91 -0.76
C VAL A 49 -14.26 6.18 -0.09
N ALA A 50 -13.42 6.89 0.65
CA ALA A 50 -13.77 8.15 1.33
C ALA A 50 -13.71 9.39 0.43
N GLY A 51 -13.16 9.28 -0.78
CA GLY A 51 -12.98 10.41 -1.70
C GLY A 51 -11.75 11.28 -1.43
N ASN A 52 -10.77 10.77 -0.67
CA ASN A 52 -9.58 11.51 -0.21
C ASN A 52 -8.27 10.97 -0.79
N ILE A 53 -8.32 10.23 -1.87
CA ILE A 53 -7.12 9.56 -2.41
C ILE A 53 -6.10 10.53 -3.04
N GLY A 54 -6.57 11.70 -3.51
CA GLY A 54 -5.68 12.69 -4.15
C GLY A 54 -5.02 12.13 -5.41
N GLU A 55 -3.71 12.35 -5.53
CA GLU A 55 -2.90 11.91 -6.66
C GLU A 55 -2.52 10.42 -6.61
N TYR A 56 -2.75 9.75 -5.49
CA TYR A 56 -2.44 8.33 -5.35
C TYR A 56 -3.42 7.46 -6.13
N ARG A 57 -2.99 6.24 -6.45
CA ARG A 57 -3.81 5.28 -7.20
C ARG A 57 -3.89 3.96 -6.45
N PHE A 58 -5.11 3.49 -6.28
CA PHE A 58 -5.38 2.14 -5.80
C PHE A 58 -5.39 1.16 -6.98
N ASP A 59 -5.05 -0.09 -6.71
CA ASP A 59 -4.95 -1.16 -7.71
C ASP A 59 -3.89 -0.87 -8.78
N CYS A 60 -2.82 -0.19 -8.35
CA CYS A 60 -1.68 0.15 -9.19
C CYS A 60 -0.69 -1.03 -9.27
N PRO A 61 0.36 -0.94 -10.10
CA PRO A 61 1.36 -2.01 -10.19
C PRO A 61 1.98 -2.42 -8.85
N LEU A 62 2.18 -1.47 -7.93
CA LEU A 62 2.70 -1.78 -6.60
C LEU A 62 1.71 -2.63 -5.79
N ASP A 63 0.45 -2.22 -5.74
CA ASP A 63 -0.60 -3.00 -5.06
C ASP A 63 -0.72 -4.41 -5.67
N ASN A 64 -0.55 -4.51 -6.97
CA ASN A 64 -0.63 -5.78 -7.68
C ASN A 64 0.57 -6.71 -7.42
N MET A 65 1.67 -6.20 -6.87
CA MET A 65 2.72 -7.07 -6.34
C MET A 65 2.20 -7.91 -5.18
N LEU A 66 1.41 -7.29 -4.29
CA LEU A 66 0.76 -8.00 -3.19
C LEU A 66 -0.40 -8.88 -3.68
N PHE A 67 -1.27 -8.33 -4.51
CA PHE A 67 -2.42 -9.07 -5.03
C PHE A 67 -1.99 -10.28 -5.86
N GLY A 68 -0.95 -10.12 -6.68
CA GLY A 68 -0.38 -11.22 -7.47
C GLY A 68 0.25 -12.30 -6.61
N PHE A 69 0.97 -11.90 -5.57
CA PHE A 69 1.55 -12.86 -4.60
C PHE A 69 0.45 -13.69 -3.92
N LYS A 70 -0.64 -13.07 -3.54
CA LYS A 70 -1.76 -13.77 -2.89
C LYS A 70 -2.76 -14.38 -3.85
N GLY A 71 -2.74 -14.01 -5.12
CA GLY A 71 -3.74 -14.48 -6.08
C GLY A 71 -5.13 -13.95 -5.81
N VAL A 72 -5.25 -12.69 -5.36
CA VAL A 72 -6.52 -12.01 -5.14
C VAL A 72 -6.68 -10.84 -6.12
N LYS A 73 -7.90 -10.34 -6.27
CA LYS A 73 -8.20 -9.20 -7.13
C LYS A 73 -8.39 -7.93 -6.31
N GLY A 74 -7.95 -6.80 -6.84
CA GLY A 74 -8.14 -5.49 -6.22
C GLY A 74 -9.61 -5.15 -5.99
N ASP A 75 -10.50 -5.51 -6.92
CA ASP A 75 -11.94 -5.28 -6.77
C ASP A 75 -12.52 -6.03 -5.55
N ASP A 76 -12.09 -7.27 -5.33
CA ASP A 76 -12.53 -8.07 -4.18
C ASP A 76 -12.00 -7.49 -2.86
N PHE A 77 -10.75 -7.01 -2.87
CA PHE A 77 -10.14 -6.32 -1.73
C PHE A 77 -10.93 -5.04 -1.39
N LYS A 78 -11.22 -4.23 -2.39
CA LYS A 78 -11.99 -2.98 -2.24
C LYS A 78 -13.39 -3.25 -1.70
N ALA A 79 -14.04 -4.32 -2.16
CA ALA A 79 -15.37 -4.69 -1.68
C ALA A 79 -15.39 -4.93 -0.16
N GLN A 80 -14.34 -5.51 0.41
CA GLN A 80 -14.21 -5.69 1.85
C GLN A 80 -14.10 -4.37 2.59
N ILE A 81 -13.32 -3.43 2.04
CA ILE A 81 -13.18 -2.08 2.60
C ILE A 81 -14.52 -1.34 2.55
N GLU A 82 -15.25 -1.43 1.45
CA GLU A 82 -16.58 -0.81 1.31
C GLU A 82 -17.59 -1.37 2.33
N GLN A 83 -17.45 -2.64 2.69
CA GLN A 83 -18.27 -3.28 3.74
C GLN A 83 -17.83 -2.90 5.15
N GLY A 84 -16.76 -2.13 5.29
CA GLY A 84 -16.28 -1.62 6.57
C GLY A 84 -15.31 -2.52 7.30
N ALA A 85 -14.60 -3.42 6.58
CA ALA A 85 -13.59 -4.26 7.19
C ALA A 85 -12.48 -3.42 7.81
N GLY A 86 -12.10 -3.76 9.04
CA GLY A 86 -10.96 -3.15 9.74
C GLY A 86 -9.64 -3.77 9.29
N GLU A 87 -8.54 -3.24 9.80
CA GLU A 87 -7.21 -3.68 9.40
C GLU A 87 -6.97 -5.15 9.69
N GLN A 88 -7.29 -5.60 10.91
CA GLN A 88 -7.14 -7.00 11.28
C GLN A 88 -8.05 -7.91 10.44
N GLU A 89 -9.27 -7.48 10.17
CA GLU A 89 -10.20 -8.21 9.30
C GLU A 89 -9.64 -8.37 7.89
N MET A 90 -8.95 -7.35 7.37
CA MET A 90 -8.32 -7.42 6.05
C MET A 90 -7.11 -8.36 6.03
N VAL A 91 -6.32 -8.39 7.10
CA VAL A 91 -5.24 -9.38 7.26
C VAL A 91 -5.81 -10.79 7.22
N GLU A 92 -6.86 -11.04 7.97
CA GLU A 92 -7.54 -12.34 8.02
C GLU A 92 -8.14 -12.71 6.67
N TRP A 93 -8.73 -11.74 5.98
CA TRP A 93 -9.28 -11.95 4.64
C TRP A 93 -8.17 -12.37 3.65
N LEU A 94 -7.02 -11.70 3.66
CA LEU A 94 -5.88 -12.10 2.84
C LEU A 94 -5.40 -13.50 3.19
N ASN A 95 -5.33 -13.83 4.47
CA ASN A 95 -4.88 -15.15 4.91
C ASN A 95 -5.82 -16.27 4.42
N ARG A 96 -7.12 -15.99 4.31
CA ARG A 96 -8.12 -16.99 3.91
C ARG A 96 -8.39 -17.06 2.40
N ASN A 97 -8.03 -16.01 1.65
CA ASN A 97 -8.36 -15.91 0.23
C ASN A 97 -7.13 -16.04 -0.65
N GLY A 98 -7.35 -16.42 -1.90
CA GLY A 98 -6.28 -16.62 -2.86
C GLY A 98 -5.41 -17.82 -2.50
N GLN A 99 -4.12 -17.70 -2.78
CA GLN A 99 -3.15 -18.76 -2.50
C GLN A 99 -2.72 -18.72 -1.03
N LYS A 100 -2.71 -19.87 -0.38
CA LYS A 100 -2.20 -19.96 0.99
C LYS A 100 -0.69 -19.83 0.98
N LYS A 101 -0.18 -18.97 1.87
CA LYS A 101 1.26 -18.74 2.05
C LYS A 101 1.64 -19.00 3.50
N THR A 102 2.79 -19.63 3.70
CA THR A 102 3.35 -19.77 5.04
C THR A 102 3.92 -18.43 5.51
N PRO A 103 4.09 -18.23 6.83
CA PRO A 103 4.79 -17.04 7.34
C PRO A 103 6.19 -16.86 6.72
N ASP A 104 6.94 -17.94 6.51
CA ASP A 104 8.26 -17.88 5.89
C ASP A 104 8.20 -17.44 4.42
N GLU A 105 7.23 -17.95 3.66
CA GLU A 105 7.03 -17.53 2.26
C GLU A 105 6.66 -16.04 2.18
N THR A 106 5.78 -15.58 3.06
CA THR A 106 5.36 -14.19 3.13
C THR A 106 6.54 -13.28 3.51
N LYS A 107 7.35 -13.70 4.48
CA LYS A 107 8.54 -12.95 4.88
C LYS A 107 9.55 -12.87 3.73
N ARG A 108 9.82 -13.98 3.06
CA ARG A 108 10.77 -14.03 1.93
C ARG A 108 10.31 -13.12 0.79
N TRP A 109 9.04 -13.19 0.43
CA TRP A 109 8.47 -12.30 -0.58
C TRP A 109 8.62 -10.83 -0.16
N GLY A 110 8.28 -10.50 1.10
CA GLY A 110 8.44 -9.15 1.62
C GLY A 110 9.87 -8.64 1.57
N ASP A 111 10.84 -9.50 1.89
CA ASP A 111 12.26 -9.17 1.81
C ASP A 111 12.69 -8.92 0.35
N GLU A 112 12.21 -9.75 -0.58
CA GLU A 112 12.49 -9.59 -2.01
C GLU A 112 11.94 -8.29 -2.59
N VAL A 113 10.68 -7.94 -2.30
CA VAL A 113 10.09 -6.69 -2.81
C VAL A 113 10.74 -5.47 -2.16
N THR A 114 11.17 -5.58 -0.91
CA THR A 114 11.90 -4.50 -0.22
C THR A 114 13.27 -4.25 -0.85
N ALA A 115 13.93 -5.31 -1.31
CA ALA A 115 15.24 -5.22 -1.95
C ALA A 115 15.18 -4.88 -3.45
N ASN A 116 13.98 -4.80 -4.04
CA ASN A 116 13.80 -4.59 -5.47
C ASN A 116 14.38 -3.24 -5.92
N ASN A 117 15.33 -3.31 -6.86
CA ASN A 117 15.92 -2.15 -7.49
C ASN A 117 15.63 -2.18 -9.00
N PRO A 118 14.70 -1.35 -9.48
CA PRO A 118 14.34 -1.33 -10.91
C PRO A 118 15.51 -0.97 -11.84
N TYR A 119 16.55 -0.32 -11.35
CA TYR A 119 17.74 0.01 -12.13
C TYR A 119 18.45 -1.26 -12.66
N LYS A 120 18.33 -2.36 -11.94
CA LYS A 120 18.93 -3.65 -12.34
C LYS A 120 18.16 -4.37 -13.44
N ASP A 121 16.92 -3.94 -13.70
CA ASP A 121 16.09 -4.49 -14.76
C ASP A 121 16.25 -3.64 -16.03
N PRO A 122 16.81 -4.18 -17.13
CA PRO A 122 17.01 -3.43 -18.36
C PRO A 122 15.75 -2.78 -18.91
N GLU A 123 14.58 -3.41 -18.73
CA GLU A 123 13.30 -2.89 -19.23
C GLU A 123 12.78 -1.72 -18.42
N ARG A 124 13.17 -1.61 -17.15
CA ARG A 124 12.69 -0.57 -16.21
C ARG A 124 13.74 0.47 -15.87
N ARG A 125 14.98 0.25 -16.23
CA ARG A 125 16.11 1.10 -15.84
C ARG A 125 15.93 2.55 -16.25
N GLU A 126 15.61 2.81 -17.50
CA GLU A 126 15.47 4.15 -18.04
C GLU A 126 14.33 4.92 -17.34
N TRP A 127 13.19 4.28 -17.21
CA TRP A 127 12.07 4.86 -16.46
C TRP A 127 12.48 5.20 -15.03
N PHE A 128 13.14 4.28 -14.34
CA PHE A 128 13.52 4.48 -12.95
C PHE A 128 14.50 5.64 -12.77
N VAL A 129 15.48 5.75 -13.68
CA VAL A 129 16.43 6.87 -13.69
C VAL A 129 15.69 8.22 -13.78
N GLU A 130 14.69 8.32 -14.66
CA GLU A 130 13.89 9.53 -14.81
C GLU A 130 13.09 9.87 -13.55
N GLN A 131 12.68 8.86 -12.79
CA GLN A 131 11.93 9.09 -11.55
C GLN A 131 12.81 9.55 -10.39
N VAL A 132 14.01 8.99 -10.25
CA VAL A 132 14.83 9.20 -9.04
C VAL A 132 15.79 10.38 -9.16
N LYS A 133 16.24 10.74 -10.36
CA LYS A 133 17.15 11.88 -10.57
C LYS A 133 16.60 13.21 -10.06
N PRO A 134 15.33 13.58 -10.34
CA PRO A 134 14.78 14.83 -9.81
C PRO A 134 14.76 14.92 -8.28
N LEU A 135 14.79 13.76 -7.61
CA LEU A 135 14.83 13.68 -6.15
C LEU A 135 16.25 13.66 -5.58
N GLY A 136 17.27 13.76 -6.44
CA GLY A 136 18.67 13.73 -6.02
C GLY A 136 19.17 12.37 -5.58
N LEU A 137 18.50 11.29 -5.99
CA LEU A 137 18.86 9.94 -5.62
C LEU A 137 19.72 9.26 -6.69
N ASP A 138 20.62 8.37 -6.25
CA ASP A 138 21.43 7.55 -7.15
C ASP A 138 20.61 6.32 -7.60
N PRO A 139 20.26 6.21 -8.89
CA PRO A 139 19.44 5.09 -9.36
C PRO A 139 20.03 3.71 -9.06
N ALA A 140 21.36 3.59 -9.10
CA ALA A 140 22.03 2.30 -8.86
C ALA A 140 21.94 1.84 -7.41
N LYS A 141 21.70 2.78 -6.47
CA LYS A 141 21.70 2.52 -5.03
C LYS A 141 20.33 2.71 -4.39
N THR A 142 19.31 3.04 -5.17
CA THR A 142 17.97 3.36 -4.69
C THR A 142 17.02 2.22 -5.01
N THR A 143 16.35 1.67 -4.00
CA THR A 143 15.31 0.67 -4.22
C THR A 143 14.02 1.34 -4.66
N LEU A 144 13.08 0.54 -5.18
CA LEU A 144 11.72 1.01 -5.50
C LEU A 144 11.07 1.67 -4.27
N PHE A 145 11.23 1.05 -3.09
CA PHE A 145 10.63 1.58 -1.85
C PHE A 145 11.33 2.86 -1.38
N ASP A 146 12.64 2.97 -1.54
CA ASP A 146 13.37 4.22 -1.27
C ASP A 146 12.81 5.38 -2.10
N TRP A 147 12.58 5.11 -3.38
CA TRP A 147 12.00 6.11 -4.27
C TRP A 147 10.60 6.52 -3.83
N LEU A 148 9.74 5.54 -3.52
CA LEU A 148 8.38 5.82 -3.07
C LEU A 148 8.36 6.66 -1.79
N ASP A 149 9.23 6.35 -0.83
CA ASP A 149 9.35 7.13 0.42
C ASP A 149 9.81 8.56 0.14
N ALA A 150 10.78 8.75 -0.75
CA ALA A 150 11.28 10.07 -1.12
C ALA A 150 10.25 10.88 -1.91
N ASP A 151 9.53 10.23 -2.81
CA ASP A 151 8.47 10.86 -3.60
C ASP A 151 7.29 11.29 -2.71
N ASP A 152 6.87 10.44 -1.77
CA ASP A 152 5.84 10.78 -0.78
C ASP A 152 6.23 12.03 0.01
N LYS A 153 7.47 12.09 0.47
CA LYS A 153 7.99 13.24 1.22
C LYS A 153 7.99 14.51 0.36
N ALA A 154 8.43 14.40 -0.88
CA ALA A 154 8.48 15.55 -1.81
C ALA A 154 7.06 16.06 -2.12
N CYS A 155 6.08 15.18 -2.29
CA CYS A 155 4.70 15.56 -2.62
C CYS A 155 3.99 16.26 -1.46
N HIS A 156 4.39 16.01 -0.22
CA HIS A 156 3.72 16.55 0.98
C HIS A 156 4.56 17.56 1.76
N THR A 157 5.75 17.91 1.28
CA THR A 157 6.55 18.97 1.89
C THR A 157 6.02 20.32 1.43
N PRO A 158 5.72 21.28 2.34
CA PRO A 158 5.30 22.61 1.95
C PRO A 158 6.40 23.27 1.10
N ARG A 159 6.01 23.86 -0.02
CA ARG A 159 6.93 24.68 -0.81
C ARG A 159 7.19 25.99 -0.06
N ALA A 160 8.47 26.27 0.15
CA ALA A 160 8.89 27.52 0.77
C ALA A 160 8.59 28.72 -0.13
#